data_5f27f6dc87817415e4fd3d1df4461698
#
_entry.id   5f27f6dc87817415e4fd3d1df4461698
#
_cell.length_a   1.000
_cell.length_b   1.000
_cell.length_c   1.000
_cell.angle_alpha   90.00
_cell.angle_beta   90.00
_cell.angle_gamma   90.00
#
_symmetry.space_group_name_H-M   'P 1'
#
loop_
_entity.id
_entity.type
_entity.pdbx_description
1 polymer ?
#
loop_
_entity_poly.entity_id
_entity_poly.type
_entity_poly.pdbx_seq_one_letter_code
_entity_poly.pdbx_strand_id
1 'polypeptide(L)'
;MQTSIEPSAKRMKPSLSPEVRKLLIKKLELRAEQKRRALRRRFFTFFPDAGPLRRELYRQHLEFFRLGETHPIRALMCANRVGKTEGGGGYEMTCHLTGRYPSWWEGARFTEGVRAWAAGDTRQTTKDIIQQKLLGDWGRFGTGLIPGDDIIKTTPLHGVPEAVGTVWVQHFDSSGRKEGVSRLGFKSYDQGREAFQGTEQDVILLDEEPALDILTECLMRTTPIEGAMRPIDGLIMLTFTPLQGI
;
A
#
# COMPACT_ATOMS: atom_id res chain seq x y z
N MET A 1 37.52 -28.68 59.24
CA MET A 1 37.70 -27.37 58.61
C MET A 1 36.49 -27.18 57.64
N GLN A 2 35.48 -26.45 58.13
CA GLN A 2 34.32 -26.05 57.36
C GLN A 2 34.58 -24.66 56.82
N THR A 3 34.69 -24.50 55.50
CA THR A 3 34.75 -23.20 54.83
C THR A 3 33.33 -22.81 54.46
N SER A 4 32.79 -21.84 55.18
CA SER A 4 31.51 -21.19 54.87
C SER A 4 31.71 -20.26 53.67
N ILE A 5 30.99 -20.52 52.60
CA ILE A 5 30.90 -19.63 51.43
C ILE A 5 29.77 -18.63 51.70
N GLU A 6 30.14 -17.36 51.88
CA GLU A 6 29.17 -16.25 51.95
C GLU A 6 28.50 -16.02 50.61
N PRO A 7 27.19 -15.76 50.56
CA PRO A 7 26.51 -15.47 49.32
C PRO A 7 26.81 -14.04 48.86
N SER A 8 27.34 -13.93 47.65
CA SER A 8 27.61 -12.69 46.93
C SER A 8 26.37 -11.77 46.90
N ALA A 9 26.52 -10.60 47.45
CA ALA A 9 25.51 -9.54 47.45
C ALA A 9 25.18 -9.11 46.01
N LYS A 10 23.94 -9.37 45.56
CA LYS A 10 23.39 -8.86 44.29
C LYS A 10 23.50 -7.33 44.31
N ARG A 11 24.34 -6.76 43.45
CA ARG A 11 24.39 -5.31 43.17
C ARG A 11 22.99 -4.86 42.75
N MET A 12 22.28 -4.16 43.60
CA MET A 12 21.05 -3.45 43.26
C MET A 12 21.39 -2.39 42.21
N LYS A 13 20.76 -2.48 41.06
CA LYS A 13 20.82 -1.43 40.04
C LYS A 13 20.27 -0.13 40.66
N PRO A 14 20.99 1.01 40.55
CA PRO A 14 20.51 2.26 41.13
C PRO A 14 19.13 2.60 40.58
N SER A 15 18.17 2.82 41.47
CA SER A 15 16.83 3.27 41.11
C SER A 15 16.92 4.71 40.59
N LEU A 16 16.39 4.95 39.41
CA LEU A 16 16.30 6.30 38.84
C LEU A 16 15.49 7.22 39.76
N SER A 17 15.96 8.46 39.96
CA SER A 17 15.20 9.44 40.73
C SER A 17 13.81 9.67 40.10
N PRO A 18 12.78 10.04 40.89
CA PRO A 18 11.43 10.28 40.39
C PRO A 18 11.38 11.28 39.22
N GLU A 19 12.21 12.31 39.26
CA GLU A 19 12.32 13.32 38.22
C GLU A 19 12.89 12.75 36.91
N VAL A 20 13.98 11.99 37.01
CA VAL A 20 14.59 11.32 35.85
C VAL A 20 13.62 10.31 35.23
N ARG A 21 12.86 9.59 36.06
CA ARG A 21 11.82 8.66 35.60
C ARG A 21 10.73 9.39 34.85
N LYS A 22 10.25 10.54 35.35
CA LYS A 22 9.23 11.38 34.67
C LYS A 22 9.72 11.91 33.32
N LEU A 23 10.96 12.39 33.27
CA LEU A 23 11.57 12.85 32.01
C LEU A 23 11.74 11.72 31.00
N LEU A 24 12.12 10.52 31.45
CA LEU A 24 12.26 9.36 30.59
C LEU A 24 10.91 8.94 30.00
N ILE A 25 9.85 8.90 30.81
CA ILE A 25 8.49 8.60 30.36
C ILE A 25 8.06 9.61 29.29
N LYS A 26 8.19 10.91 29.56
CA LYS A 26 7.84 11.97 28.60
C LYS A 26 8.64 11.85 27.30
N LYS A 27 9.92 11.51 27.38
CA LYS A 27 10.76 11.26 26.19
C LYS A 27 10.28 10.05 25.38
N LEU A 28 9.87 8.97 26.04
CA LEU A 28 9.32 7.77 25.38
C LEU A 28 7.97 8.08 24.72
N GLU A 29 7.10 8.82 25.39
CA GLU A 29 5.81 9.26 24.83
C GLU A 29 5.99 10.13 23.57
N LEU A 30 6.90 11.10 23.61
CA LEU A 30 7.22 11.94 22.45
C LEU A 30 7.80 11.11 21.29
N ARG A 31 8.67 10.15 21.57
CA ARG A 31 9.20 9.25 20.53
C ARG A 31 8.11 8.36 19.94
N ALA A 32 7.22 7.83 20.77
CA ALA A 32 6.09 7.02 20.32
C ALA A 32 5.15 7.85 19.41
N GLU A 33 4.86 9.10 19.80
CA GLU A 33 4.05 10.01 19.00
C GLU A 33 4.73 10.37 17.67
N GLN A 34 6.03 10.68 17.67
CA GLN A 34 6.80 10.92 16.45
C GLN A 34 6.76 9.71 15.52
N LYS A 35 6.95 8.50 16.04
CA LYS A 35 6.86 7.26 15.28
C LYS A 35 5.45 7.05 14.70
N ARG A 36 4.41 7.33 15.49
CA ARG A 36 3.01 7.24 15.04
C ARG A 36 2.72 8.21 13.89
N ARG A 37 3.18 9.47 14.00
CA ARG A 37 3.05 10.48 12.94
C ARG A 37 3.82 10.10 11.68
N ALA A 38 5.04 9.56 11.83
CA ALA A 38 5.84 9.11 10.70
C ALA A 38 5.17 7.95 9.94
N LEU A 39 4.58 6.98 10.66
CA LEU A 39 3.83 5.88 10.04
C LEU A 39 2.62 6.38 9.24
N ARG A 40 1.88 7.38 9.75
CA ARG A 40 0.74 8.00 9.05
C ARG A 40 1.14 8.80 7.81
N ARG A 41 2.41 9.12 7.67
CA ARG A 41 2.97 9.86 6.53
C ARG A 41 3.89 8.99 5.67
N ARG A 42 3.79 7.68 5.78
CA ARG A 42 4.66 6.72 5.11
C ARG A 42 4.72 6.94 3.60
N PHE A 43 3.60 7.19 2.95
CA PHE A 43 3.53 7.48 1.52
C PHE A 43 4.48 8.61 1.11
N PHE A 44 4.48 9.73 1.83
CA PHE A 44 5.28 10.92 1.48
C PHE A 44 6.80 10.74 1.68
N THR A 45 7.20 9.71 2.40
CA THR A 45 8.61 9.43 2.72
C THR A 45 9.10 8.10 2.16
N PHE A 46 8.29 7.44 1.33
CA PHE A 46 8.58 6.08 0.86
C PHE A 46 9.77 6.04 -0.11
N PHE A 47 9.85 7.00 -1.04
CA PHE A 47 10.95 7.15 -1.98
C PHE A 47 11.71 8.47 -1.71
N PRO A 48 12.60 8.50 -0.69
CA PRO A 48 13.30 9.71 -0.33
C PRO A 48 14.37 10.10 -1.37
N ASP A 49 14.71 11.41 -1.43
CA ASP A 49 15.76 11.92 -2.30
C ASP A 49 17.16 11.54 -1.84
N ALA A 50 17.35 11.29 -0.54
CA ALA A 50 18.65 10.99 0.05
C ALA A 50 18.59 9.89 1.10
N GLY A 51 19.74 9.39 1.50
CA GLY A 51 19.86 8.36 2.53
C GLY A 51 20.02 6.94 1.97
N PRO A 52 20.02 5.93 2.86
CA PRO A 52 20.30 4.54 2.48
C PRO A 52 19.18 3.91 1.63
N LEU A 53 17.97 4.48 1.65
CA LEU A 53 16.81 4.02 0.87
C LEU A 53 16.39 5.05 -0.18
N ARG A 54 17.36 5.86 -0.67
CA ARG A 54 17.06 6.87 -1.71
C ARG A 54 16.51 6.24 -2.98
N ARG A 55 15.52 6.92 -3.61
CA ARG A 55 14.76 6.39 -4.75
C ARG A 55 15.62 5.94 -5.94
N GLU A 56 16.79 6.56 -6.17
CA GLU A 56 17.72 6.18 -7.24
C GLU A 56 18.15 4.71 -7.21
N LEU A 57 18.06 4.05 -6.05
CA LEU A 57 18.36 2.62 -5.89
C LEU A 57 17.25 1.71 -6.43
N TYR A 58 16.06 2.26 -6.67
CA TYR A 58 14.86 1.51 -7.08
C TYR A 58 14.53 1.75 -8.56
N ARG A 59 15.53 1.67 -9.43
CA ARG A 59 15.41 1.98 -10.87
C ARG A 59 14.28 1.23 -11.56
N GLN A 60 14.10 -0.05 -11.26
CA GLN A 60 13.03 -0.86 -11.84
C GLN A 60 11.64 -0.38 -11.43
N HIS A 61 11.47 0.08 -10.20
CA HIS A 61 10.20 0.66 -9.73
C HIS A 61 9.93 1.99 -10.44
N LEU A 62 10.93 2.87 -10.55
CA LEU A 62 10.79 4.15 -11.25
C LEU A 62 10.47 3.95 -12.73
N GLU A 63 11.13 2.99 -13.37
CA GLU A 63 10.85 2.63 -14.76
C GLU A 63 9.45 2.03 -14.92
N PHE A 64 9.02 1.15 -14.01
CA PHE A 64 7.66 0.63 -13.99
C PHE A 64 6.62 1.74 -13.92
N PHE A 65 6.83 2.76 -13.07
CA PHE A 65 5.94 3.92 -12.99
C PHE A 65 5.94 4.73 -14.29
N ARG A 66 7.12 5.06 -14.82
CA ARG A 66 7.29 5.84 -16.04
C ARG A 66 6.57 5.20 -17.23
N LEU A 67 6.71 3.89 -17.37
CA LEU A 67 6.03 3.13 -18.43
C LEU A 67 4.51 3.22 -18.35
N GLY A 68 3.93 3.59 -17.21
CA GLY A 68 2.49 3.80 -17.05
C GLY A 68 1.91 4.89 -17.93
N GLU A 69 2.72 5.84 -18.39
CA GLU A 69 2.28 6.88 -19.32
C GLU A 69 1.93 6.33 -20.70
N THR A 70 2.64 5.29 -21.15
CA THR A 70 2.54 4.78 -22.53
C THR A 70 2.08 3.33 -22.63
N HIS A 71 2.13 2.58 -21.52
CA HIS A 71 1.78 1.17 -21.50
C HIS A 71 0.71 0.92 -20.42
N PRO A 72 -0.55 0.78 -20.83
CA PRO A 72 -1.65 0.59 -19.88
C PRO A 72 -1.55 -0.75 -19.13
N ILE A 73 -0.89 -1.76 -19.69
CA ILE A 73 -0.70 -3.07 -19.08
C ILE A 73 0.78 -3.30 -18.83
N ARG A 74 1.16 -3.51 -17.58
CA ARG A 74 2.57 -3.65 -17.18
C ARG A 74 2.75 -4.71 -16.11
N ALA A 75 3.89 -5.41 -16.18
CA ALA A 75 4.27 -6.41 -15.20
C ALA A 75 5.60 -6.06 -14.54
N LEU A 76 5.62 -6.01 -13.21
CA LEU A 76 6.83 -5.91 -12.40
C LEU A 76 7.18 -7.31 -11.90
N MET A 77 7.96 -8.02 -12.68
CA MET A 77 8.47 -9.36 -12.35
C MET A 77 9.77 -9.25 -11.57
N CYS A 78 9.76 -9.67 -10.33
CA CYS A 78 10.92 -9.56 -9.45
C CYS A 78 10.99 -10.74 -8.47
N ALA A 79 12.18 -10.96 -7.91
CA ALA A 79 12.35 -11.87 -6.79
C ALA A 79 11.51 -11.49 -5.57
N ASN A 80 11.36 -12.43 -4.64
CA ASN A 80 10.67 -12.16 -3.39
C ASN A 80 11.42 -11.10 -2.56
N ARG A 81 10.66 -10.31 -1.76
CA ARG A 81 11.17 -9.30 -0.80
C ARG A 81 11.88 -8.09 -1.41
N VAL A 82 11.75 -7.84 -2.69
CA VAL A 82 12.29 -6.62 -3.34
C VAL A 82 11.32 -5.43 -3.33
N GLY A 83 10.15 -5.58 -2.70
CA GLY A 83 9.18 -4.50 -2.55
C GLY A 83 8.20 -4.35 -3.72
N LYS A 84 8.04 -5.35 -4.60
CA LYS A 84 7.15 -5.30 -5.77
C LYS A 84 5.71 -4.91 -5.41
N THR A 85 5.12 -5.59 -4.42
CA THR A 85 3.73 -5.33 -3.98
C THR A 85 3.59 -3.96 -3.34
N GLU A 86 4.49 -3.59 -2.43
CA GLU A 86 4.39 -2.35 -1.67
C GLU A 86 4.97 -1.16 -2.42
N GLY A 87 6.23 -1.25 -2.84
CA GLY A 87 6.96 -0.17 -3.50
C GLY A 87 6.62 -0.03 -4.98
N GLY A 88 6.19 -1.10 -5.65
CA GLY A 88 5.67 -1.07 -7.01
C GLY A 88 4.18 -0.77 -7.04
N GLY A 89 3.36 -1.81 -7.16
CA GLY A 89 1.91 -1.68 -7.37
C GLY A 89 1.18 -0.90 -6.29
N GLY A 90 1.51 -1.10 -5.00
CA GLY A 90 0.83 -0.41 -3.89
C GLY A 90 1.11 1.09 -3.86
N TYR A 91 2.36 1.50 -4.11
CA TYR A 91 2.72 2.92 -4.16
C TYR A 91 2.03 3.63 -5.33
N GLU A 92 2.10 3.06 -6.53
CA GLU A 92 1.42 3.60 -7.71
C GLU A 92 -0.09 3.65 -7.53
N MET A 93 -0.71 2.56 -7.02
CA MET A 93 -2.14 2.55 -6.69
C MET A 93 -2.49 3.70 -5.73
N THR A 94 -1.66 3.97 -4.73
CA THR A 94 -1.89 5.08 -3.79
C THR A 94 -1.80 6.44 -4.48
N CYS A 95 -0.84 6.64 -5.41
CA CYS A 95 -0.77 7.85 -6.22
C CYS A 95 -2.07 8.09 -6.99
N HIS A 96 -2.58 7.06 -7.67
CA HIS A 96 -3.80 7.16 -8.46
C HIS A 96 -5.06 7.37 -7.60
N LEU A 97 -5.17 6.67 -6.47
CA LEU A 97 -6.31 6.85 -5.55
C LEU A 97 -6.36 8.25 -4.94
N THR A 98 -5.20 8.81 -4.58
CA THR A 98 -5.14 10.09 -3.87
C THR A 98 -4.95 11.30 -4.78
N GLY A 99 -4.52 11.12 -6.04
CA GLY A 99 -4.08 12.21 -6.91
C GLY A 99 -2.76 12.87 -6.47
N ARG A 100 -2.12 12.32 -5.41
CA ARG A 100 -0.88 12.87 -4.84
C ARG A 100 0.34 12.28 -5.54
N TYR A 101 0.70 12.86 -6.66
CA TYR A 101 1.89 12.48 -7.40
C TYR A 101 3.10 13.30 -6.93
N PRO A 102 4.21 12.65 -6.53
CA PRO A 102 5.41 13.39 -6.17
C PRO A 102 6.00 14.16 -7.36
N SER A 103 6.82 15.17 -7.10
CA SER A 103 7.40 16.02 -8.15
C SER A 103 8.25 15.28 -9.19
N TRP A 104 8.83 14.14 -8.79
CA TRP A 104 9.63 13.27 -9.66
C TRP A 104 8.81 12.23 -10.45
N TRP A 105 7.47 12.22 -10.32
CA TRP A 105 6.60 11.25 -11.00
C TRP A 105 6.49 11.51 -12.49
N GLU A 106 6.84 10.52 -13.31
CA GLU A 106 6.82 10.57 -14.77
C GLU A 106 5.76 9.63 -15.40
N GLY A 107 5.01 8.88 -14.59
CA GLY A 107 3.98 7.96 -15.07
C GLY A 107 2.63 8.63 -15.31
N ALA A 108 1.64 7.81 -15.66
CA ALA A 108 0.25 8.25 -15.84
C ALA A 108 -0.27 9.02 -14.62
N ARG A 109 -1.18 9.95 -14.85
CA ARG A 109 -1.82 10.77 -13.81
C ARG A 109 -3.32 10.82 -14.05
N PHE A 110 -4.09 10.54 -13.02
CA PHE A 110 -5.53 10.78 -13.01
C PHE A 110 -5.80 12.12 -12.32
N THR A 111 -6.64 12.92 -12.94
CA THR A 111 -7.03 14.25 -12.42
C THR A 111 -8.30 14.23 -11.59
N GLU A 112 -9.02 13.11 -11.62
CA GLU A 112 -10.28 12.89 -10.92
C GLU A 112 -10.22 11.59 -10.11
N GLY A 113 -11.19 11.40 -9.20
CA GLY A 113 -11.30 10.19 -8.40
C GLY A 113 -11.48 8.93 -9.26
N VAL A 114 -10.71 7.89 -8.97
CA VAL A 114 -10.65 6.65 -9.75
C VAL A 114 -11.44 5.51 -9.12
N ARG A 115 -11.96 4.61 -9.96
CA ARG A 115 -12.47 3.30 -9.56
C ARG A 115 -11.36 2.28 -9.74
N ALA A 116 -11.02 1.57 -8.66
CA ALA A 116 -9.89 0.65 -8.67
C ALA A 116 -10.20 -0.68 -8.01
N TRP A 117 -9.48 -1.71 -8.44
CA TRP A 117 -9.39 -2.99 -7.74
C TRP A 117 -7.95 -3.29 -7.36
N ALA A 118 -7.78 -3.95 -6.20
CA ALA A 118 -6.54 -4.60 -5.82
C ALA A 118 -6.85 -6.06 -5.48
N ALA A 119 -6.21 -6.98 -6.17
CA ALA A 119 -6.48 -8.41 -6.06
C ALA A 119 -5.21 -9.21 -5.81
N GLY A 120 -5.35 -10.29 -5.05
CA GLY A 120 -4.30 -11.28 -4.79
C GLY A 120 -4.87 -12.69 -4.86
N ASP A 121 -4.06 -13.68 -4.53
CA ASP A 121 -4.37 -15.09 -4.70
C ASP A 121 -5.62 -15.53 -3.94
N THR A 122 -5.66 -15.33 -2.63
CA THR A 122 -6.80 -15.68 -1.78
C THR A 122 -7.32 -14.49 -0.98
N ARG A 123 -8.55 -14.57 -0.47
CA ARG A 123 -9.11 -13.53 0.42
C ARG A 123 -8.21 -13.28 1.63
N GLN A 124 -7.62 -14.34 2.20
CA GLN A 124 -6.73 -14.22 3.33
C GLN A 124 -5.42 -13.52 2.96
N THR A 125 -4.75 -13.92 1.86
CA THR A 125 -3.51 -13.29 1.42
C THR A 125 -3.75 -11.85 0.97
N THR A 126 -4.86 -11.55 0.31
CA THR A 126 -5.24 -10.18 -0.05
C THR A 126 -5.36 -9.29 1.19
N LYS A 127 -6.01 -9.80 2.26
CA LYS A 127 -6.11 -9.09 3.54
C LYS A 127 -4.73 -8.90 4.19
N ASP A 128 -3.98 -9.98 4.34
CA ASP A 128 -2.74 -9.98 5.14
C ASP A 128 -1.58 -9.27 4.42
N ILE A 129 -1.64 -9.14 3.10
CA ILE A 129 -0.59 -8.52 2.30
C ILE A 129 -1.07 -7.18 1.72
N ILE A 130 -1.99 -7.20 0.77
CA ILE A 130 -2.34 -6.00 -0.01
C ILE A 130 -3.07 -4.98 0.87
N GLN A 131 -4.10 -5.39 1.58
CA GLN A 131 -4.84 -4.52 2.49
C GLN A 131 -3.92 -3.93 3.56
N GLN A 132 -3.06 -4.76 4.18
CA GLN A 132 -2.13 -4.30 5.20
C GLN A 132 -1.12 -3.28 4.65
N LYS A 133 -0.60 -3.50 3.42
CA LYS A 133 0.32 -2.55 2.78
C LYS A 133 -0.36 -1.23 2.45
N LEU A 134 -1.59 -1.26 1.97
CA LEU A 134 -2.32 -0.06 1.58
C LEU A 134 -2.95 0.67 2.76
N LEU A 135 -3.62 -0.02 3.67
CA LEU A 135 -4.38 0.60 4.77
C LEU A 135 -3.63 0.60 6.10
N GLY A 136 -2.73 -0.36 6.33
CA GLY A 136 -2.13 -0.64 7.64
C GLY A 136 -2.86 -1.75 8.37
N ASP A 137 -2.44 -2.02 9.61
CA ASP A 137 -3.03 -3.04 10.47
C ASP A 137 -4.49 -2.75 10.80
N TRP A 138 -5.27 -3.79 11.04
CA TRP A 138 -6.64 -3.67 11.54
C TRP A 138 -6.69 -2.84 12.83
N GLY A 139 -7.68 -1.94 12.92
CA GLY A 139 -7.79 -0.98 14.02
C GLY A 139 -6.76 0.17 13.99
N ARG A 140 -5.85 0.18 13.01
CA ARG A 140 -4.80 1.20 12.85
C ARG A 140 -4.70 1.68 11.40
N PHE A 141 -5.81 1.74 10.69
CA PHE A 141 -5.85 2.22 9.32
C PHE A 141 -5.26 3.63 9.18
N GLY A 142 -4.62 3.87 8.03
CA GLY A 142 -3.83 5.07 7.78
C GLY A 142 -2.36 4.96 8.20
N THR A 143 -1.91 3.77 8.61
CA THR A 143 -0.50 3.45 8.84
C THR A 143 0.14 2.70 7.67
N GLY A 144 -0.65 2.37 6.65
CA GLY A 144 -0.20 1.84 5.36
C GLY A 144 0.28 2.95 4.41
N LEU A 145 0.21 2.67 3.10
CA LEU A 145 0.56 3.65 2.08
C LEU A 145 -0.52 4.72 1.90
N ILE A 146 -1.81 4.37 1.98
CA ILE A 146 -2.88 5.36 1.92
C ILE A 146 -2.87 6.18 3.20
N PRO A 147 -2.64 7.52 3.12
CA PRO A 147 -2.63 8.37 4.30
C PRO A 147 -3.96 8.31 5.06
N GLY A 148 -3.91 8.20 6.38
CA GLY A 148 -5.11 8.04 7.20
C GLY A 148 -6.10 9.19 7.08
N ASP A 149 -5.60 10.39 6.84
CA ASP A 149 -6.42 11.59 6.69
C ASP A 149 -7.14 11.65 5.32
N ASP A 150 -6.71 10.81 4.36
CA ASP A 150 -7.32 10.68 3.04
C ASP A 150 -8.34 9.52 2.99
N ILE A 151 -8.40 8.63 3.98
CA ILE A 151 -9.39 7.57 4.08
C ILE A 151 -10.72 8.15 4.56
N ILE A 152 -11.75 8.11 3.71
CA ILE A 152 -13.08 8.63 4.04
C ILE A 152 -13.89 7.60 4.82
N LYS A 153 -13.95 6.37 4.30
CA LYS A 153 -14.66 5.25 4.93
C LYS A 153 -14.19 3.91 4.38
N THR A 154 -14.49 2.85 5.11
CA THR A 154 -14.30 1.46 4.69
C THR A 154 -15.59 0.67 4.88
N THR A 155 -15.79 -0.38 4.10
CA THR A 155 -16.82 -1.40 4.35
C THR A 155 -16.16 -2.75 4.58
N PRO A 156 -16.68 -3.57 5.50
CA PRO A 156 -16.13 -4.90 5.72
C PRO A 156 -16.39 -5.83 4.53
N LEU A 157 -15.53 -6.82 4.36
CA LEU A 157 -15.76 -7.96 3.47
C LEU A 157 -16.52 -9.03 4.24
N HIS A 158 -17.70 -9.41 3.74
CA HIS A 158 -18.50 -10.46 4.38
C HIS A 158 -17.76 -11.81 4.40
N GLY A 159 -17.82 -12.50 5.53
CA GLY A 159 -17.27 -13.85 5.69
C GLY A 159 -15.78 -13.91 5.97
N VAL A 160 -15.05 -12.78 6.01
CA VAL A 160 -13.63 -12.72 6.38
C VAL A 160 -13.42 -11.69 7.48
N PRO A 161 -13.17 -12.12 8.73
CA PRO A 161 -12.92 -11.20 9.83
C PRO A 161 -11.78 -10.22 9.51
N GLU A 162 -11.97 -8.95 9.90
CA GLU A 162 -10.96 -7.89 9.72
C GLU A 162 -10.61 -7.54 8.26
N ALA A 163 -11.28 -8.14 7.28
CA ALA A 163 -11.08 -7.80 5.89
C ALA A 163 -11.98 -6.64 5.46
N VAL A 164 -11.40 -5.74 4.67
CA VAL A 164 -12.09 -4.63 4.02
C VAL A 164 -12.53 -5.08 2.62
N GLY A 165 -13.79 -4.87 2.31
CA GLY A 165 -14.32 -5.09 0.95
C GLY A 165 -14.07 -3.90 0.05
N THR A 166 -14.29 -2.69 0.57
CA THR A 166 -14.08 -1.44 -0.20
C THR A 166 -13.60 -0.32 0.72
N VAL A 167 -12.69 0.50 0.21
CA VAL A 167 -12.27 1.76 0.83
C VAL A 167 -12.54 2.93 -0.11
N TRP A 168 -13.02 4.04 0.45
CA TRP A 168 -13.18 5.33 -0.24
C TRP A 168 -12.07 6.26 0.20
N VAL A 169 -11.39 6.87 -0.76
CA VAL A 169 -10.20 7.69 -0.56
C VAL A 169 -10.42 9.06 -1.18
N GLN A 170 -10.07 10.11 -0.44
CA GLN A 170 -10.12 11.48 -0.96
C GLN A 170 -9.11 11.63 -2.10
N HIS A 171 -9.58 12.06 -3.25
CA HIS A 171 -8.73 12.43 -4.39
C HIS A 171 -8.46 13.94 -4.38
N PHE A 172 -7.26 14.32 -4.81
CA PHE A 172 -6.81 15.71 -4.86
C PHE A 172 -6.32 16.05 -6.26
N ASP A 173 -6.57 17.28 -6.69
CA ASP A 173 -5.99 17.82 -7.92
C ASP A 173 -4.51 18.17 -7.76
N SER A 174 -3.88 18.59 -8.84
CA SER A 174 -2.45 19.00 -8.85
C SER A 174 -2.16 20.22 -7.95
N SER A 175 -3.17 21.00 -7.57
CA SER A 175 -3.05 22.13 -6.64
C SER A 175 -3.24 21.70 -5.17
N GLY A 176 -3.55 20.43 -4.92
CA GLY A 176 -3.82 19.89 -3.58
C GLY A 176 -5.24 20.17 -3.06
N ARG A 177 -6.16 20.64 -3.91
CA ARG A 177 -7.58 20.79 -3.55
C ARG A 177 -8.30 19.45 -3.71
N LYS A 178 -9.32 19.23 -2.91
CA LYS A 178 -10.20 18.06 -3.01
C LYS A 178 -10.99 18.11 -4.33
N GLU A 179 -10.78 17.09 -5.19
CA GLU A 179 -11.39 17.04 -6.52
C GLU A 179 -12.38 15.89 -6.66
N GLY A 180 -12.40 14.93 -5.79
CA GLY A 180 -13.32 13.81 -5.90
C GLY A 180 -13.04 12.72 -4.90
N VAL A 181 -13.65 11.58 -5.11
CA VAL A 181 -13.51 10.41 -4.24
C VAL A 181 -13.17 9.19 -5.08
N SER A 182 -12.03 8.59 -4.81
CA SER A 182 -11.64 7.31 -5.36
C SER A 182 -12.25 6.16 -4.57
N ARG A 183 -12.49 5.05 -5.25
CA ARG A 183 -13.01 3.82 -4.66
C ARG A 183 -12.11 2.66 -4.98
N LEU A 184 -11.58 1.98 -3.97
CA LEU A 184 -10.78 0.76 -4.12
C LEU A 184 -11.55 -0.44 -3.57
N GLY A 185 -11.83 -1.43 -4.40
CA GLY A 185 -12.36 -2.73 -4.03
C GLY A 185 -11.24 -3.76 -3.85
N PHE A 186 -11.26 -4.51 -2.76
CA PHE A 186 -10.36 -5.65 -2.58
C PHE A 186 -11.02 -6.92 -3.11
N LYS A 187 -10.28 -7.67 -3.92
CA LYS A 187 -10.73 -8.91 -4.56
C LYS A 187 -9.67 -10.00 -4.39
N SER A 188 -10.00 -11.23 -4.76
CA SER A 188 -9.06 -12.34 -4.74
C SER A 188 -9.41 -13.36 -5.82
N TYR A 189 -8.40 -14.05 -6.34
CA TYR A 189 -8.56 -14.99 -7.45
C TYR A 189 -9.38 -16.21 -7.07
N ASP A 190 -9.37 -16.62 -5.78
CA ASP A 190 -10.22 -17.70 -5.25
C ASP A 190 -11.73 -17.41 -5.32
N GLN A 191 -12.12 -16.16 -5.60
CA GLN A 191 -13.52 -15.81 -5.86
C GLN A 191 -13.97 -16.15 -7.28
N GLY A 192 -13.03 -16.54 -8.16
CA GLY A 192 -13.28 -16.84 -9.55
C GLY A 192 -13.54 -15.61 -10.43
N ARG A 193 -13.56 -15.85 -11.74
CA ARG A 193 -13.77 -14.83 -12.76
C ARG A 193 -14.99 -13.96 -12.54
N GLU A 194 -16.09 -14.54 -12.04
CA GLU A 194 -17.36 -13.84 -11.84
C GLU A 194 -17.24 -12.64 -10.90
N ALA A 195 -16.34 -12.71 -9.91
CA ALA A 195 -16.09 -11.60 -9.01
C ALA A 195 -15.52 -10.35 -9.72
N PHE A 196 -14.92 -10.52 -10.88
CA PHE A 196 -14.30 -9.44 -11.68
C PHE A 196 -15.23 -8.91 -12.75
N GLN A 197 -16.48 -9.37 -12.80
CA GLN A 197 -17.48 -8.90 -13.76
C GLN A 197 -18.23 -7.64 -13.27
N GLY A 198 -18.87 -6.96 -14.19
CA GLY A 198 -19.90 -5.96 -13.93
C GLY A 198 -19.45 -4.50 -14.10
N THR A 199 -18.50 -4.02 -13.31
CA THR A 199 -18.15 -2.58 -13.28
C THR A 199 -16.85 -2.26 -13.98
N GLU A 200 -16.82 -1.13 -14.71
CA GLU A 200 -15.59 -0.57 -15.26
C GLU A 200 -14.63 -0.11 -14.17
N GLN A 201 -13.35 -0.22 -14.44
CA GLN A 201 -12.28 0.20 -13.55
C GLN A 201 -11.29 1.11 -14.29
N ASP A 202 -10.75 2.08 -13.57
CA ASP A 202 -9.71 2.96 -14.07
C ASP A 202 -8.32 2.40 -13.77
N VAL A 203 -8.17 1.68 -12.64
CA VAL A 203 -6.90 1.07 -12.24
C VAL A 203 -7.13 -0.30 -11.60
N ILE A 204 -6.38 -1.30 -12.04
CA ILE A 204 -6.39 -2.64 -11.43
C ILE A 204 -4.97 -3.03 -11.04
N LEU A 205 -4.78 -3.42 -9.79
CA LEU A 205 -3.56 -4.06 -9.28
C LEU A 205 -3.83 -5.55 -9.12
N LEU A 206 -3.06 -6.38 -9.80
CA LEU A 206 -3.05 -7.83 -9.67
C LEU A 206 -1.72 -8.25 -9.02
N ASP A 207 -1.77 -8.63 -7.75
CA ASP A 207 -0.61 -9.10 -6.99
C ASP A 207 -0.58 -10.63 -7.02
N GLU A 208 0.55 -11.19 -7.36
CA GLU A 208 0.79 -12.56 -7.83
C GLU A 208 0.13 -12.83 -9.20
N GLU A 209 0.50 -13.96 -9.82
CA GLU A 209 0.11 -14.32 -11.18
C GLU A 209 -1.38 -14.75 -11.25
N PRO A 210 -2.25 -13.97 -11.92
CA PRO A 210 -3.65 -14.34 -12.04
C PRO A 210 -3.85 -15.44 -13.09
N ALA A 211 -4.90 -16.24 -12.96
CA ALA A 211 -5.36 -17.10 -14.04
C ALA A 211 -5.76 -16.28 -15.27
N LEU A 212 -5.57 -16.85 -16.45
CA LEU A 212 -5.77 -16.14 -17.73
C LEU A 212 -7.19 -15.60 -17.91
N ASP A 213 -8.19 -16.32 -17.43
CA ASP A 213 -9.59 -15.90 -17.51
C ASP A 213 -9.88 -14.68 -16.63
N ILE A 214 -9.25 -14.57 -15.46
CA ILE A 214 -9.30 -13.38 -14.57
C ILE A 214 -8.61 -12.19 -15.25
N LEU A 215 -7.41 -12.39 -15.80
CA LEU A 215 -6.70 -11.34 -16.52
C LEU A 215 -7.52 -10.82 -17.69
N THR A 216 -8.10 -11.73 -18.49
CA THR A 216 -8.96 -11.39 -19.64
C THR A 216 -10.16 -10.56 -19.19
N GLU A 217 -10.79 -10.92 -18.07
CA GLU A 217 -11.91 -10.14 -17.52
C GLU A 217 -11.45 -8.74 -17.08
N CYS A 218 -10.29 -8.62 -16.41
CA CYS A 218 -9.73 -7.33 -16.02
C CYS A 218 -9.43 -6.43 -17.23
N LEU A 219 -8.91 -6.99 -18.33
CA LEU A 219 -8.70 -6.27 -19.58
C LEU A 219 -10.01 -5.66 -20.11
N MET A 220 -11.10 -6.43 -20.08
CA MET A 220 -12.42 -5.95 -20.49
C MET A 220 -12.97 -4.83 -19.60
N ARG A 221 -12.54 -4.77 -18.30
CA ARG A 221 -13.01 -3.75 -17.35
C ARG A 221 -12.23 -2.43 -17.48
N THR A 222 -11.04 -2.45 -18.02
CA THR A 222 -10.18 -1.28 -18.20
C THR A 222 -10.26 -0.70 -19.61
N THR A 223 -10.81 -1.44 -20.58
CA THR A 223 -10.99 -0.95 -21.96
C THR A 223 -12.04 0.17 -21.99
N PRO A 224 -11.74 1.33 -22.58
CA PRO A 224 -12.70 2.40 -22.75
C PRO A 224 -13.90 1.94 -23.59
N ILE A 225 -15.10 2.34 -23.19
CA ILE A 225 -16.28 2.21 -24.04
C ILE A 225 -16.19 3.31 -25.11
N GLU A 226 -16.40 2.99 -26.36
CA GLU A 226 -16.42 3.95 -27.46
C GLU A 226 -17.35 5.13 -27.14
N GLY A 227 -16.79 6.34 -27.17
CA GLY A 227 -17.50 7.56 -26.78
C GLY A 227 -17.43 7.96 -25.29
N ALA A 228 -16.78 7.17 -24.42
CA ALA A 228 -16.51 7.58 -23.06
C ALA A 228 -15.38 8.61 -23.05
N MET A 229 -15.62 9.79 -22.48
CA MET A 229 -14.58 10.80 -22.26
C MET A 229 -13.72 10.38 -21.04
N ARG A 230 -12.78 9.46 -21.28
CA ARG A 230 -11.72 9.16 -20.29
C ARG A 230 -10.41 9.74 -20.80
N PRO A 231 -9.68 10.52 -20.02
CA PRO A 231 -8.42 11.12 -20.44
C PRO A 231 -7.30 10.09 -20.61
N ILE A 232 -7.43 8.88 -20.04
CA ILE A 232 -6.43 7.81 -20.08
C ILE A 232 -7.14 6.47 -20.14
N ASP A 233 -6.64 5.52 -20.95
CA ASP A 233 -7.04 4.11 -20.90
C ASP A 233 -6.81 3.56 -19.50
N GLY A 234 -7.68 2.66 -19.05
CA GLY A 234 -7.52 2.07 -17.72
C GLY A 234 -6.20 1.31 -17.60
N LEU A 235 -5.61 1.34 -16.42
CA LEU A 235 -4.30 0.75 -16.14
C LEU A 235 -4.44 -0.62 -15.46
N ILE A 236 -3.63 -1.60 -15.90
CA ILE A 236 -3.43 -2.87 -15.21
C ILE A 236 -1.97 -3.01 -14.81
N MET A 237 -1.74 -3.16 -13.53
CA MET A 237 -0.44 -3.38 -12.92
C MET A 237 -0.37 -4.81 -12.39
N LEU A 238 0.59 -5.59 -12.85
CA LEU A 238 0.85 -6.93 -12.32
C LEU A 238 2.15 -6.88 -11.50
N THR A 239 2.13 -7.48 -10.31
CA THR A 239 3.31 -7.56 -9.44
C THR A 239 3.46 -9.01 -8.97
N PHE A 240 4.38 -9.78 -9.54
CA PHE A 240 4.53 -11.19 -9.19
C PHE A 240 5.98 -11.69 -9.26
N THR A 241 6.19 -12.84 -8.63
CA THR A 241 7.42 -13.62 -8.79
C THR A 241 7.13 -14.78 -9.73
N PRO A 242 7.85 -14.94 -10.85
CA PRO A 242 7.61 -16.04 -11.77
C PRO A 242 7.97 -17.36 -11.07
N LEU A 243 6.96 -18.09 -10.58
CA LEU A 243 7.13 -19.35 -9.86
C LEU A 243 6.96 -20.59 -10.78
N GLN A 244 6.25 -20.42 -11.90
CA GLN A 244 5.90 -21.53 -12.78
C GLN A 244 6.88 -21.72 -13.95
N GLY A 245 8.01 -21.02 -13.92
CA GLY A 245 9.01 -21.11 -14.99
C GLY A 245 8.57 -20.40 -16.27
N ILE A 246 9.50 -19.72 -16.89
CA ILE A 246 9.36 -19.20 -18.26
C ILE A 246 9.71 -20.33 -19.22
#